data_9f08adc27e978fb56d1e2e41adc6e88e
#
_entry.id   9f08adc27e978fb56d1e2e41adc6e88e
#
_cell.length_a   1.000
_cell.length_b   1.000
_cell.length_c   1.000
_cell.angle_alpha   90.00
_cell.angle_beta   90.00
_cell.angle_gamma   90.00
#
_symmetry.space_group_name_H-M   'P 1'
#
loop_
_entity.id
_entity.type
_entity.pdbx_description
1 polymer ?
#
loop_
_entity_poly.entity_id
_entity_poly.type
_entity_poly.pdbx_seq_one_letter_code
_entity_poly.pdbx_strand_id
1 'polypeptide(L)' 'MAVSEAEVQRLAQELLGRNVAPEFLQQFMQFENSAAVRDLMYTSAEGQNYRETNVAAS' A
#
# COMPACT_ATOMS: atom_id res chain seq x y z
N MET A 1 7.83 -14.95 5.70
CA MET A 1 8.73 -13.91 6.17
C MET A 1 8.01 -12.58 6.23
N ALA A 2 8.33 -11.79 7.23
CA ALA A 2 7.68 -10.49 7.38
C ALA A 2 8.16 -9.50 6.31
N VAL A 3 7.27 -8.59 5.95
CA VAL A 3 7.60 -7.52 5.01
C VAL A 3 8.24 -6.38 5.81
N SER A 4 9.27 -5.74 5.26
CA SER A 4 9.96 -4.66 5.96
C SER A 4 9.10 -3.39 5.97
N GLU A 5 9.34 -2.55 6.98
CA GLU A 5 8.62 -1.29 7.10
C GLU A 5 8.85 -0.40 5.87
N ALA A 6 10.10 -0.32 5.42
CA ALA A 6 10.43 0.52 4.27
C ALA A 6 9.69 0.06 3.02
N GLU A 7 9.56 -1.24 2.83
CA GLU A 7 8.86 -1.78 1.67
C GLU A 7 7.37 -1.48 1.72
N VAL A 8 6.76 -1.62 2.91
CA VAL A 8 5.34 -1.30 3.07
C VAL A 8 5.09 0.17 2.75
N GLN A 9 5.93 1.06 3.29
CA GLN A 9 5.76 2.49 3.06
C GLN A 9 5.98 2.86 1.59
N ARG A 10 6.94 2.22 0.94
CA ARG A 10 7.17 2.47 -0.48
C ARG A 10 5.97 2.07 -1.32
N LEU A 11 5.40 0.90 -1.03
CA LEU A 11 4.21 0.45 -1.74
C LEU A 11 3.02 1.36 -1.47
N ALA A 12 2.88 1.82 -0.23
CA ALA A 12 1.80 2.73 0.13
C ALA A 12 1.90 4.04 -0.65
N GLN A 13 3.11 4.58 -0.79
CA GLN A 13 3.30 5.80 -1.54
C GLN A 13 3.00 5.60 -3.02
N GLU A 14 3.34 4.45 -3.57
CA GLU A 14 3.08 4.17 -4.98
C GLU A 14 1.60 3.91 -5.25
N LEU A 15 0.93 3.19 -4.36
CA LEU A 15 -0.42 2.70 -4.62
C LEU A 15 -1.50 3.50 -3.90
N LEU A 16 -1.16 4.16 -2.81
CA LEU A 16 -2.12 4.93 -2.01
C LEU A 16 -1.80 6.42 -1.96
N GLY A 17 -0.60 6.79 -2.40
CA GLY A 17 -0.18 8.19 -2.42
C GLY A 17 0.18 8.77 -1.06
N ARG A 18 0.33 7.93 -0.03
CA ARG A 18 0.68 8.40 1.31
C ARG A 18 1.26 7.27 2.13
N ASN A 19 1.89 7.63 3.24
CA ASN A 19 2.41 6.65 4.17
C ASN A 19 1.28 5.97 4.94
N VAL A 20 1.55 4.75 5.40
CA VAL A 20 0.60 3.99 6.22
C VAL A 20 0.77 4.40 7.67
N ALA A 21 -0.34 4.53 8.40
CA ALA A 21 -0.31 4.84 9.83
C ALA A 21 0.34 3.69 10.60
N PRO A 22 1.01 3.98 11.74
CA PRO A 22 1.75 2.95 12.46
C PRO A 22 0.94 1.72 12.84
N GLU A 23 -0.33 1.91 13.21
CA GLU A 23 -1.17 0.78 13.59
C GLU A 23 -1.48 -0.14 12.41
N PHE A 24 -1.56 0.39 11.21
CA PHE A 24 -1.77 -0.42 10.02
C PHE A 24 -0.45 -0.97 9.49
N LEU A 25 0.64 -0.26 9.72
CA LEU A 25 1.94 -0.69 9.28
C LEU A 25 2.28 -2.07 9.83
N GLN A 26 2.01 -2.30 11.11
CA GLN A 26 2.29 -3.59 11.72
C GLN A 26 1.49 -4.71 11.09
N GLN A 27 0.24 -4.45 10.74
CA GLN A 27 -0.59 -5.45 10.06
C GLN A 27 0.01 -5.85 8.73
N PHE A 28 0.46 -4.89 7.95
CA PHE A 28 1.07 -5.18 6.66
C PHE A 28 2.39 -5.91 6.79
N MET A 29 3.16 -5.60 7.82
CA MET A 29 4.45 -6.26 8.04
C MET A 29 4.30 -7.73 8.39
N GLN A 30 3.13 -8.16 8.85
CA GLN A 30 2.86 -9.55 9.15
C GLN A 30 2.51 -10.37 7.90
N PHE A 31 2.33 -9.73 6.77
CA PHE A 31 2.03 -10.42 5.52
C PHE A 31 3.21 -11.31 5.11
N GLU A 32 2.90 -12.32 4.32
CA GLU A 32 3.89 -13.32 3.94
C GLU A 32 5.00 -12.72 3.07
N ASN A 33 4.63 -11.82 2.17
CA ASN A 33 5.59 -11.17 1.30
C ASN A 33 5.03 -9.85 0.79
N SER A 34 5.87 -9.09 0.10
CA SER A 34 5.47 -7.77 -0.41
C SER A 34 4.40 -7.86 -1.49
N ALA A 35 4.36 -8.96 -2.23
CA ALA A 35 3.34 -9.13 -3.27
C ALA A 35 1.95 -9.18 -2.66
N ALA A 36 1.80 -9.80 -1.49
CA ALA A 36 0.51 -9.85 -0.80
C ALA A 36 0.07 -8.47 -0.33
N VAL A 37 1.02 -7.70 0.20
CA VAL A 37 0.75 -6.32 0.63
C VAL A 37 0.33 -5.48 -0.58
N ARG A 38 1.08 -5.59 -1.65
CA ARG A 38 0.79 -4.83 -2.87
C ARG A 38 -0.60 -5.16 -3.41
N ASP A 39 -0.95 -6.45 -3.41
CA ASP A 39 -2.25 -6.87 -3.92
C ASP A 39 -3.38 -6.28 -3.11
N LEU A 40 -3.26 -6.31 -1.78
CA LEU A 40 -4.27 -5.73 -0.91
C LEU A 40 -4.43 -4.22 -1.16
N MET A 41 -3.31 -3.51 -1.24
CA MET A 41 -3.36 -2.07 -1.49
C MET A 41 -3.94 -1.76 -2.86
N TYR A 42 -3.56 -2.54 -3.85
CA TYR A 42 -4.03 -2.34 -5.23
C TYR A 42 -5.55 -2.50 -5.34
N THR A 43 -6.10 -3.50 -4.65
CA THR A 43 -7.53 -3.79 -4.74
C THR A 43 -8.37 -3.03 -3.73
N SER A 44 -7.74 -2.31 -2.79
CA SER A 44 -8.48 -1.54 -1.80
C SER A 44 -9.20 -0.36 -2.45
N ALA A 45 -10.27 0.10 -1.79
CA ALA A 45 -11.01 1.26 -2.28
C ALA A 45 -10.13 2.49 -2.37
N GLU A 46 -9.27 2.68 -1.38
CA GLU A 46 -8.37 3.84 -1.37
C GLU A 46 -7.38 3.77 -2.53
N GLY A 47 -6.83 2.59 -2.80
CA GLY A 47 -5.91 2.42 -3.91
C GLY A 47 -6.57 2.67 -5.25
N GLN A 48 -7.79 2.19 -5.40
CA GLN A 48 -8.55 2.44 -6.63
C GLN A 48 -8.85 3.92 -6.80
N ASN A 49 -9.24 4.59 -5.74
CA ASN A 49 -9.52 6.03 -5.79
C ASN A 49 -8.28 6.81 -6.17
N TYR A 50 -7.14 6.45 -5.59
CA TYR A 50 -5.88 7.14 -5.88
C TYR A 50 -5.52 7.02 -7.36
N ARG A 51 -5.63 5.81 -7.90
CA ARG A 51 -5.30 5.58 -9.31
C ARG A 51 -6.26 6.34 -10.22
N GLU A 52 -7.55 6.33 -9.91
CA GLU A 52 -8.54 7.03 -10.71
C GLU A 52 -8.28 8.53 -10.70
N THR A 53 -7.96 9.07 -9.54
CA THR A 53 -7.68 10.50 -9.42
C THR A 53 -6.44 10.88 -10.22
N ASN A 54 -5.40 10.07 -10.13
CA ASN A 54 -4.16 10.38 -10.84
C ASN A 54 -4.31 10.24 -12.33
N VAL A 55 -5.05 9.23 -12.79
CA VAL A 55 -5.30 9.08 -14.23
C VAL A 55 -6.12 10.25 -14.74
N ALA A 56 -7.13 10.67 -13.97
CA ALA A 56 -7.96 11.80 -14.37
C ALA A 56 -7.16 13.11 -14.40
N ALA A 57 -6.14 13.22 -13.55
CA ALA A 57 -5.31 14.43 -13.48
C ALA A 57 -4.27 14.48 -14.61
N SER A 58 -3.95 13.35 -15.19
CA SER A 58 -2.98 13.31 -16.27
C SER A 58 -3.68 13.40 -17.62
#